data_e579a8ee26e020437820510ea804a250
#
_entry.id   e579a8ee26e020437820510ea804a250
#
_cell.length_a   1.000
_cell.length_b   1.000
_cell.length_c   1.000
_cell.angle_alpha   90.00
_cell.angle_beta   90.00
_cell.angle_gamma   90.00
#
_symmetry.space_group_name_H-M   'P 1'
#
loop_
_entity.id
_entity.type
_entity.pdbx_description
1 polymer ?
#
loop_
_entity_poly.entity_id
_entity_poly.type
_entity_poly.pdbx_seq_one_letter_code
_entity_poly.pdbx_strand_id
1 'polypeptide(L)'
;MGSLTNSSTKIEGSGGSESEISSSAPHTAPNSDEHDERASRDRASIALPAHVAGSGALDRLIDTARDYAEASTAENTNKAYAADWKHFTRWCRLKGTDPLPPSPEMVGLYLADLAAPAGKAPALSISTIERRLSGLAWNVRQRGFTLDRKNRHIATVLAGIKRKHARPPVQKEAILPEDIQAMVGTLPYDLRGLRDRTILLLGYAGGLRRSEIVSLDVHKDDTPDSGGWIEIFEDGALLTLNAKTGWREVEVGRGSSDHTCPVHALEQWLHFAKIDFGPVFVR
;
A
#
# COMPACT_ATOMS: atom_id res chain seq x y z
N MET A 1 30.59 52.37 -20.83
CA MET A 1 32.02 52.64 -20.69
C MET A 1 32.53 51.52 -19.77
N GLY A 2 33.34 50.61 -20.09
CA GLY A 2 34.28 50.14 -21.06
C GLY A 2 34.55 48.71 -20.65
N SER A 3 34.47 47.77 -21.46
CA SER A 3 35.39 47.23 -22.46
C SER A 3 36.62 46.53 -21.92
N LEU A 4 36.72 45.21 -22.29
CA LEU A 4 37.88 44.46 -22.79
C LEU A 4 38.84 43.90 -21.71
N THR A 5 39.46 42.71 -21.82
CA THR A 5 39.88 41.80 -22.92
C THR A 5 40.37 40.48 -22.38
N ASN A 6 40.06 39.44 -23.02
CA ASN A 6 40.78 38.35 -23.63
C ASN A 6 42.28 38.12 -23.28
N SER A 7 42.67 36.90 -22.94
CA SER A 7 43.87 36.28 -23.56
C SER A 7 43.91 34.76 -23.31
N SER A 8 43.93 34.04 -24.41
CA SER A 8 44.35 32.65 -24.58
C SER A 8 45.86 32.46 -24.32
N THR A 9 46.27 31.31 -23.80
CA THR A 9 47.56 30.73 -24.18
C THR A 9 47.48 29.21 -24.19
N LYS A 10 47.76 28.65 -25.33
CA LYS A 10 47.89 27.26 -25.74
C LYS A 10 49.39 26.91 -25.57
N ILE A 11 49.72 25.77 -24.99
CA ILE A 11 51.00 25.06 -25.25
C ILE A 11 50.76 23.56 -25.32
N GLU A 12 51.26 22.99 -26.41
CA GLU A 12 51.31 21.57 -26.78
C GLU A 12 52.58 20.88 -26.20
N GLY A 13 52.58 19.54 -26.15
CA GLY A 13 53.79 18.72 -26.09
C GLY A 13 53.56 17.42 -25.36
N SER A 14 53.16 16.32 -26.02
CA SER A 14 53.94 15.25 -26.57
C SER A 14 54.67 14.33 -25.54
N GLY A 15 54.37 13.02 -25.61
CA GLY A 15 55.26 11.95 -25.11
C GLY A 15 54.50 10.73 -24.61
N GLY A 16 54.46 9.69 -25.45
CA GLY A 16 53.82 8.40 -25.16
C GLY A 16 54.65 7.47 -24.32
N SER A 17 54.02 6.44 -23.80
CA SER A 17 54.52 5.06 -23.81
C SER A 17 53.42 4.07 -23.40
N GLU A 18 53.33 3.03 -24.20
CA GLU A 18 52.50 1.83 -24.00
C GLU A 18 52.93 1.06 -22.76
N SER A 19 51.98 0.46 -22.02
CA SER A 19 52.04 -0.95 -21.67
C SER A 19 50.86 -1.39 -20.79
N GLU A 20 50.35 -2.52 -21.17
CA GLU A 20 49.73 -3.61 -20.42
C GLU A 20 48.24 -3.56 -20.07
N ILE A 21 47.57 -4.33 -20.85
CA ILE A 21 46.22 -4.90 -20.69
C ILE A 21 46.23 -5.81 -19.45
N SER A 22 45.48 -5.47 -18.43
CA SER A 22 45.05 -6.42 -17.41
C SER A 22 43.53 -6.54 -17.45
N SER A 23 43.10 -7.69 -17.95
CA SER A 23 41.72 -8.16 -17.95
C SER A 23 41.27 -8.41 -16.51
N SER A 24 40.35 -7.61 -16.00
CA SER A 24 39.56 -7.94 -14.82
C SER A 24 38.09 -8.05 -15.19
N ALA A 25 37.55 -9.26 -14.98
CA ALA A 25 36.16 -9.61 -15.17
C ALA A 25 35.24 -8.74 -14.35
N PRO A 26 33.98 -8.49 -14.80
CA PRO A 26 33.02 -7.73 -14.02
C PRO A 26 32.53 -8.55 -12.84
N HIS A 27 32.74 -8.06 -11.63
CA HIS A 27 32.06 -8.53 -10.43
C HIS A 27 30.57 -8.22 -10.58
N THR A 28 29.82 -9.26 -10.90
CA THR A 28 28.36 -9.24 -10.83
C THR A 28 27.97 -9.10 -9.36
N ALA A 29 27.40 -7.97 -8.99
CA ALA A 29 26.80 -7.77 -7.68
C ALA A 29 25.66 -8.79 -7.50
N PRO A 30 25.50 -9.41 -6.33
CA PRO A 30 24.43 -10.36 -6.10
C PRO A 30 23.08 -9.64 -6.18
N ASN A 31 22.19 -10.26 -6.94
CA ASN A 31 20.85 -9.79 -7.28
C ASN A 31 20.04 -9.56 -5.99
N SER A 32 19.57 -8.34 -5.77
CA SER A 32 18.78 -7.94 -4.61
C SER A 32 17.42 -8.68 -4.52
N ASP A 33 16.99 -9.30 -5.60
CA ASP A 33 15.69 -9.98 -5.69
C ASP A 33 15.70 -11.38 -5.03
N GLU A 34 16.82 -12.09 -5.01
CA GLU A 34 16.95 -13.39 -4.32
C GLU A 34 16.91 -13.27 -2.79
N HIS A 35 17.33 -12.14 -2.22
CA HIS A 35 17.24 -11.89 -0.78
C HIS A 35 15.82 -11.53 -0.34
N ASP A 36 15.03 -10.90 -1.20
CA ASP A 36 13.63 -10.56 -0.91
C ASP A 36 12.71 -11.80 -1.01
N GLU A 37 12.98 -12.75 -1.90
CA GLU A 37 12.25 -14.03 -1.98
C GLU A 37 12.53 -14.95 -0.77
N ARG A 38 13.77 -15.00 -0.27
CA ARG A 38 14.07 -15.73 0.98
C ARG A 38 13.40 -15.10 2.20
N ALA A 39 13.38 -13.78 2.30
CA ALA A 39 12.67 -13.06 3.37
C ALA A 39 11.15 -13.22 3.28
N SER A 40 10.61 -13.54 2.11
CA SER A 40 9.17 -13.83 1.92
C SER A 40 8.79 -15.22 2.42
N ARG A 41 9.67 -16.22 2.28
CA ARG A 41 9.43 -17.60 2.74
C ARG A 41 9.51 -17.75 4.27
N ASP A 42 10.17 -16.85 4.97
CA ASP A 42 10.27 -16.85 6.45
C ASP A 42 9.06 -16.22 7.16
N ARG A 43 8.05 -15.75 6.42
CA ARG A 43 6.99 -14.87 6.96
C ARG A 43 5.89 -15.55 7.76
N ALA A 44 5.71 -16.83 7.67
CA ALA A 44 4.65 -17.55 8.38
C ALA A 44 5.15 -18.91 8.91
N SER A 45 6.27 -18.90 9.60
CA SER A 45 6.72 -20.11 10.31
C SER A 45 5.83 -20.35 11.52
N ILE A 46 4.75 -21.11 11.32
CA ILE A 46 4.14 -21.81 12.44
C ILE A 46 5.15 -22.86 12.85
N ALA A 47 5.88 -22.58 13.95
CA ALA A 47 6.84 -23.51 14.52
C ALA A 47 6.08 -24.73 15.07
N LEU A 48 6.23 -25.85 14.39
CA LEU A 48 5.68 -27.10 14.88
C LEU A 48 6.60 -27.72 15.96
N PRO A 49 6.02 -28.39 16.93
CA PRO A 49 6.80 -29.21 17.85
C PRO A 49 7.65 -30.21 17.07
N ALA A 50 8.92 -30.37 17.45
CA ALA A 50 9.88 -31.21 16.73
C ALA A 50 9.43 -32.68 16.57
N HIS A 51 8.58 -33.18 17.48
CA HIS A 51 8.04 -34.54 17.43
C HIS A 51 6.93 -34.74 16.37
N VAL A 52 6.43 -33.65 15.78
CA VAL A 52 5.39 -33.67 14.73
C VAL A 52 6.03 -33.48 13.36
N ALA A 53 7.23 -32.91 13.30
CA ALA A 53 7.93 -32.64 12.05
C ALA A 53 8.35 -33.96 11.37
N GLY A 54 7.94 -34.15 10.11
CA GLY A 54 8.36 -35.29 9.29
C GLY A 54 7.50 -36.55 9.37
N SER A 55 6.34 -36.52 10.04
CA SER A 55 5.40 -37.67 10.06
C SER A 55 4.57 -37.81 8.78
N GLY A 56 4.58 -36.83 7.86
CA GLY A 56 3.77 -36.79 6.64
C GLY A 56 2.27 -36.64 6.85
N ALA A 57 1.75 -37.15 7.97
CA ALA A 57 0.31 -37.21 8.27
C ALA A 57 -0.29 -35.79 8.50
N LEU A 58 0.53 -34.83 8.94
CA LEU A 58 0.10 -33.48 9.28
C LEU A 58 0.54 -32.42 8.25
N ASP A 59 1.30 -32.80 7.22
CA ASP A 59 1.88 -31.82 6.28
C ASP A 59 0.79 -30.95 5.62
N ARG A 60 -0.32 -31.58 5.19
CA ARG A 60 -1.47 -30.84 4.64
C ARG A 60 -2.09 -29.88 5.64
N LEU A 61 -2.18 -30.26 6.92
CA LEU A 61 -2.73 -29.39 7.96
C LEU A 61 -1.79 -28.22 8.30
N ILE A 62 -0.49 -28.44 8.15
CA ILE A 62 0.53 -27.40 8.32
C ILE A 62 0.34 -26.33 7.23
N ASP A 63 0.24 -26.76 5.98
CA ASP A 63 0.03 -25.84 4.85
C ASP A 63 -1.28 -25.08 5.00
N THR A 64 -2.37 -25.79 5.33
CA THR A 64 -3.67 -25.16 5.62
C THR A 64 -3.58 -24.15 6.78
N ALA A 65 -2.85 -24.47 7.84
CA ALA A 65 -2.69 -23.58 8.99
C ALA A 65 -1.84 -22.35 8.63
N ARG A 66 -0.86 -22.50 7.75
CA ARG A 66 -0.08 -21.35 7.20
C ARG A 66 -0.96 -20.45 6.36
N ASP A 67 -1.78 -21.01 5.47
CA ASP A 67 -2.72 -20.25 4.65
C ASP A 67 -3.69 -19.44 5.53
N TYR A 68 -4.25 -20.04 6.57
CA TYR A 68 -5.10 -19.32 7.53
C TYR A 68 -4.33 -18.25 8.32
N ALA A 69 -3.09 -18.51 8.70
CA ALA A 69 -2.27 -17.53 9.39
C ALA A 69 -1.93 -16.34 8.48
N GLU A 70 -1.66 -16.57 7.21
CA GLU A 70 -1.46 -15.51 6.21
C GLU A 70 -2.74 -14.71 5.98
N ALA A 71 -3.89 -15.38 5.83
CA ALA A 71 -5.19 -14.77 5.68
C ALA A 71 -5.66 -14.00 6.93
N SER A 72 -5.10 -14.26 8.11
CA SER A 72 -5.46 -13.56 9.36
C SER A 72 -5.16 -12.06 9.32
N THR A 73 -4.30 -11.63 8.42
CA THR A 73 -3.91 -10.21 8.28
C THR A 73 -4.17 -9.77 6.84
N ALA A 74 -4.96 -8.71 6.69
CA ALA A 74 -5.27 -8.17 5.36
C ALA A 74 -3.98 -7.85 4.57
N GLU A 75 -3.96 -8.20 3.29
CA GLU A 75 -2.82 -8.06 2.38
C GLU A 75 -2.21 -6.64 2.41
N ASN A 76 -3.05 -5.61 2.40
CA ASN A 76 -2.59 -4.21 2.49
C ASN A 76 -1.89 -3.90 3.83
N THR A 77 -2.27 -4.60 4.92
CA THR A 77 -1.58 -4.48 6.21
C THR A 77 -0.21 -5.14 6.13
N ASN A 78 -0.12 -6.32 5.52
CA ASN A 78 1.14 -7.03 5.30
C ASN A 78 2.09 -6.21 4.43
N LYS A 79 1.61 -5.64 3.32
CA LYS A 79 2.38 -4.72 2.46
C LYS A 79 2.88 -3.49 3.23
N ALA A 80 2.01 -2.88 4.04
CA ALA A 80 2.39 -1.72 4.85
C ALA A 80 3.45 -2.08 5.91
N TYR A 81 3.30 -3.22 6.60
CA TYR A 81 4.25 -3.67 7.62
C TYR A 81 5.60 -4.09 7.02
N ALA A 82 5.59 -4.71 5.84
CA ALA A 82 6.82 -4.99 5.10
C ALA A 82 7.58 -3.70 4.72
N ALA A 83 6.86 -2.70 4.23
CA ALA A 83 7.43 -1.39 3.92
C ALA A 83 7.99 -0.68 5.17
N ASP A 84 7.29 -0.79 6.32
CA ASP A 84 7.76 -0.23 7.59
C ASP A 84 9.05 -0.91 8.08
N TRP A 85 9.13 -2.23 7.93
CA TRP A 85 10.34 -2.99 8.26
C TRP A 85 11.52 -2.58 7.37
N LYS A 86 11.32 -2.53 6.06
CA LYS A 86 12.33 -2.07 5.10
C LYS A 86 12.83 -0.66 5.43
N HIS A 87 11.94 0.24 5.84
CA HIS A 87 12.32 1.58 6.26
C HIS A 87 13.15 1.57 7.53
N PHE A 88 12.75 0.80 8.55
CA PHE A 88 13.46 0.70 9.82
C PHE A 88 14.87 0.08 9.63
N THR A 89 14.98 -1.02 8.92
CA THR A 89 16.27 -1.68 8.66
C THR A 89 17.23 -0.79 7.88
N ARG A 90 16.72 -0.03 6.90
CA ARG A 90 17.50 0.99 6.20
C ARG A 90 17.96 2.08 7.16
N TRP A 91 17.08 2.57 8.03
CA TRP A 91 17.42 3.59 9.02
C TRP A 91 18.51 3.08 9.98
N CYS A 92 18.38 1.87 10.53
CA CYS A 92 19.40 1.26 11.39
C CYS A 92 20.75 1.20 10.67
N ARG A 93 20.79 0.70 9.44
CA ARG A 93 22.03 0.65 8.65
C ARG A 93 22.68 2.03 8.48
N LEU A 94 21.88 3.07 8.19
CA LEU A 94 22.38 4.43 8.07
C LEU A 94 22.90 5.01 9.39
N LYS A 95 22.43 4.50 10.52
CA LYS A 95 22.89 4.89 11.87
C LYS A 95 24.00 3.98 12.42
N GLY A 96 24.46 2.99 11.63
CA GLY A 96 25.51 2.05 12.05
C GLY A 96 25.08 1.10 13.16
N THR A 97 23.82 0.67 13.17
CA THR A 97 23.25 -0.23 14.18
C THR A 97 22.46 -1.36 13.54
N ASP A 98 22.33 -2.47 14.27
CA ASP A 98 21.54 -3.62 13.83
C ASP A 98 20.05 -3.47 14.19
N PRO A 99 19.14 -3.93 13.32
CA PRO A 99 17.72 -3.91 13.60
C PRO A 99 17.27 -5.00 14.58
N LEU A 100 18.08 -6.05 14.77
CA LEU A 100 17.83 -7.20 15.64
C LEU A 100 19.08 -7.58 16.46
N PRO A 101 18.91 -7.97 17.73
CA PRO A 101 17.68 -7.91 18.50
C PRO A 101 17.19 -6.45 18.68
N PRO A 102 15.87 -6.20 18.78
CA PRO A 102 15.36 -4.84 18.85
C PRO A 102 15.74 -4.17 20.16
N SER A 103 16.43 -3.02 20.11
CA SER A 103 16.67 -2.18 21.27
C SER A 103 15.54 -1.16 21.43
N PRO A 104 14.84 -1.11 22.58
CA PRO A 104 13.81 -0.12 22.84
C PRO A 104 14.32 1.33 22.73
N GLU A 105 15.58 1.58 23.08
CA GLU A 105 16.24 2.88 22.96
C GLU A 105 16.34 3.29 21.47
N MET A 106 16.83 2.38 20.62
CA MET A 106 16.96 2.63 19.19
C MET A 106 15.60 2.84 18.53
N VAL A 107 14.57 2.10 18.95
CA VAL A 107 13.21 2.32 18.49
C VAL A 107 12.71 3.70 18.91
N GLY A 108 12.98 4.12 20.13
CA GLY A 108 12.66 5.48 20.61
C GLY A 108 13.33 6.56 19.76
N LEU A 109 14.63 6.42 19.46
CA LEU A 109 15.36 7.34 18.57
C LEU A 109 14.78 7.36 17.14
N TYR A 110 14.42 6.17 16.62
CA TYR A 110 13.77 6.07 15.33
C TYR A 110 12.44 6.83 15.28
N LEU A 111 11.58 6.69 16.32
CA LEU A 111 10.33 7.45 16.39
C LEU A 111 10.57 8.96 16.46
N ALA A 112 11.60 9.39 17.20
CA ALA A 112 11.98 10.80 17.28
C ALA A 112 12.43 11.34 15.90
N ASP A 113 13.23 10.58 15.16
CA ASP A 113 13.68 10.97 13.81
C ASP A 113 12.50 11.03 12.81
N LEU A 114 11.49 10.18 12.96
CA LEU A 114 10.26 10.25 12.15
C LEU A 114 9.43 11.51 12.44
N ALA A 115 9.41 11.96 13.69
CA ALA A 115 8.66 13.13 14.13
C ALA A 115 9.38 14.46 13.83
N ALA A 116 10.72 14.44 13.81
CA ALA A 116 11.56 15.60 13.57
C ALA A 116 12.83 15.18 12.79
N PRO A 117 12.69 14.84 11.50
CA PRO A 117 13.81 14.35 10.72
C PRO A 117 14.88 15.44 10.51
N ALA A 118 16.14 15.02 10.61
CA ALA A 118 17.26 15.88 10.24
C ALA A 118 17.32 16.01 8.71
N GLY A 119 17.04 17.19 8.17
CA GLY A 119 17.13 17.47 6.74
C GLY A 119 15.82 17.89 6.10
N LYS A 120 15.67 17.68 4.77
CA LYS A 120 14.52 18.14 3.99
C LYS A 120 13.29 17.22 4.03
N ALA A 121 13.40 16.05 4.67
CA ALA A 121 12.26 15.12 4.75
C ALA A 121 11.14 15.70 5.62
N PRO A 122 9.86 15.56 5.22
CA PRO A 122 8.75 16.05 6.02
C PRO A 122 8.57 15.17 7.27
N ALA A 123 8.23 15.81 8.39
CA ALA A 123 7.81 15.10 9.61
C ALA A 123 6.56 14.26 9.35
N LEU A 124 6.52 13.05 9.91
CA LEU A 124 5.37 12.18 9.77
C LEU A 124 4.27 12.53 10.78
N SER A 125 3.01 12.23 10.41
CA SER A 125 1.88 12.35 11.32
C SER A 125 1.99 11.33 12.46
N ILE A 126 1.41 11.67 13.63
CA ILE A 126 1.37 10.78 14.80
C ILE A 126 0.78 9.42 14.44
N SER A 127 -0.33 9.39 13.71
CA SER A 127 -0.99 8.15 13.27
C SER A 127 -0.08 7.27 12.40
N THR A 128 0.72 7.88 11.54
CA THR A 128 1.71 7.16 10.72
C THR A 128 2.83 6.59 11.59
N ILE A 129 3.31 7.35 12.58
CA ILE A 129 4.35 6.90 13.52
C ILE A 129 3.83 5.72 14.36
N GLU A 130 2.61 5.79 14.89
CA GLU A 130 1.98 4.70 15.64
C GLU A 130 1.77 3.45 14.79
N ARG A 131 1.34 3.61 13.53
CA ARG A 131 1.21 2.50 12.59
C ARG A 131 2.57 1.85 12.35
N ARG A 132 3.63 2.64 12.11
CA ARG A 132 4.99 2.12 11.93
C ARG A 132 5.49 1.35 13.16
N LEU A 133 5.25 1.86 14.36
CA LEU A 133 5.59 1.14 15.59
C LEU A 133 4.82 -0.20 15.68
N SER A 134 3.57 -0.24 15.25
CA SER A 134 2.78 -1.47 15.19
C SER A 134 3.36 -2.46 14.17
N GLY A 135 3.71 -1.98 12.97
CA GLY A 135 4.39 -2.77 11.94
C GLY A 135 5.75 -3.30 12.40
N LEU A 136 6.51 -2.50 13.13
CA LEU A 136 7.78 -2.93 13.73
C LEU A 136 7.56 -4.06 14.73
N ALA A 137 6.65 -3.88 15.70
CA ALA A 137 6.39 -4.89 16.71
C ALA A 137 5.91 -6.21 16.10
N TRP A 138 5.09 -6.14 15.04
CA TRP A 138 4.66 -7.31 14.29
C TRP A 138 5.85 -8.01 13.62
N ASN A 139 6.68 -7.27 12.88
CA ASN A 139 7.84 -7.82 12.17
C ASN A 139 8.90 -8.44 13.12
N VAL A 140 9.12 -7.83 14.26
CA VAL A 140 10.02 -8.34 15.31
C VAL A 140 9.51 -9.68 15.85
N ARG A 141 8.18 -9.78 16.08
CA ARG A 141 7.54 -11.02 16.56
C ARG A 141 7.65 -12.15 15.53
N GLN A 142 7.44 -11.85 14.24
CA GLN A 142 7.58 -12.84 13.17
C GLN A 142 9.00 -13.42 13.08
N ARG A 143 9.99 -12.73 13.63
CA ARG A 143 11.41 -13.16 13.67
C ARG A 143 11.83 -13.78 15.00
N GLY A 144 10.85 -14.14 15.85
CA GLY A 144 11.09 -14.80 17.12
C GLY A 144 11.58 -13.88 18.25
N PHE A 145 11.56 -12.56 18.04
CA PHE A 145 11.89 -11.59 19.08
C PHE A 145 10.66 -10.91 19.65
N THR A 146 10.84 -10.22 20.77
CA THR A 146 9.78 -9.43 21.40
C THR A 146 10.16 -7.95 21.45
N LEU A 147 9.20 -7.09 21.14
CA LEU A 147 9.34 -5.65 21.33
C LEU A 147 8.20 -5.17 22.23
N ASP A 148 8.56 -4.81 23.47
CA ASP A 148 7.61 -4.22 24.39
C ASP A 148 7.37 -2.75 24.05
N ARG A 149 6.22 -2.46 23.43
CA ARG A 149 5.80 -1.10 23.07
C ARG A 149 5.53 -0.20 24.29
N LYS A 150 5.34 -0.79 25.47
CA LYS A 150 5.15 -0.08 26.74
C LYS A 150 6.47 0.23 27.42
N ASN A 151 7.60 -0.28 26.90
CA ASN A 151 8.92 0.04 27.44
C ASN A 151 9.08 1.57 27.55
N ARG A 152 9.67 2.00 28.65
CA ARG A 152 9.83 3.42 28.99
C ARG A 152 10.44 4.26 27.86
N HIS A 153 11.47 3.76 27.20
CA HIS A 153 12.16 4.49 26.12
C HIS A 153 11.26 4.73 24.90
N ILE A 154 10.38 3.80 24.58
CA ILE A 154 9.40 3.94 23.48
C ILE A 154 8.21 4.79 23.94
N ALA A 155 7.61 4.42 25.06
CA ALA A 155 6.37 5.04 25.55
C ALA A 155 6.53 6.53 25.87
N THR A 156 7.63 6.90 26.54
CA THR A 156 7.90 8.31 26.91
C THR A 156 8.14 9.17 25.67
N VAL A 157 8.93 8.67 24.70
CA VAL A 157 9.19 9.39 23.44
C VAL A 157 7.90 9.57 22.66
N LEU A 158 7.11 8.50 22.50
CA LEU A 158 5.83 8.57 21.78
C LEU A 158 4.84 9.52 22.44
N ALA A 159 4.76 9.51 23.80
CA ALA A 159 3.92 10.45 24.54
C ALA A 159 4.39 11.90 24.35
N GLY A 160 5.70 12.14 24.36
CA GLY A 160 6.27 13.46 24.07
C GLY A 160 5.95 13.94 22.64
N ILE A 161 6.07 13.07 21.64
CA ILE A 161 5.70 13.34 20.25
C ILE A 161 4.21 13.71 20.16
N LYS A 162 3.33 12.91 20.77
CA LYS A 162 1.90 13.19 20.81
C LYS A 162 1.62 14.57 21.41
N ARG A 163 2.20 14.86 22.56
CA ARG A 163 1.97 16.15 23.26
C ARG A 163 2.47 17.35 22.43
N LYS A 164 3.62 17.21 21.77
CA LYS A 164 4.25 18.33 21.03
C LYS A 164 3.63 18.56 19.65
N HIS A 165 3.19 17.49 18.98
CA HIS A 165 2.75 17.52 17.59
C HIS A 165 1.26 17.21 17.40
N ALA A 166 0.49 17.05 18.51
CA ALA A 166 -0.96 16.88 18.40
C ALA A 166 -1.58 18.05 17.64
N ARG A 167 -2.36 17.73 16.63
CA ARG A 167 -3.20 18.68 15.91
C ARG A 167 -4.61 18.10 15.82
N PRO A 168 -5.64 18.92 15.89
CA PRO A 168 -6.99 18.46 15.62
C PRO A 168 -7.05 17.77 14.25
N PRO A 169 -7.79 16.67 14.12
CA PRO A 169 -7.97 16.03 12.82
C PRO A 169 -8.70 17.01 11.89
N VAL A 170 -8.10 17.28 10.73
CA VAL A 170 -8.77 18.03 9.67
C VAL A 170 -9.66 17.05 8.92
N GLN A 171 -10.96 17.12 9.18
CA GLN A 171 -11.95 16.36 8.42
C GLN A 171 -12.06 16.97 7.02
N LYS A 172 -12.20 16.10 6.03
CA LYS A 172 -12.55 16.55 4.67
C LYS A 172 -13.99 16.98 4.67
N GLU A 173 -14.28 18.00 3.89
CA GLU A 173 -15.64 18.44 3.63
C GLU A 173 -16.45 17.29 2.99
N ALA A 174 -17.69 17.15 3.40
CA ALA A 174 -18.60 16.17 2.81
C ALA A 174 -18.95 16.60 1.38
N ILE A 175 -18.92 15.66 0.45
CA ILE A 175 -19.41 15.88 -0.92
C ILE A 175 -20.94 15.93 -0.86
N LEU A 176 -21.51 17.01 -1.34
CA LEU A 176 -22.96 17.19 -1.45
C LEU A 176 -23.49 16.70 -2.82
N PRO A 177 -24.80 16.50 -2.97
CA PRO A 177 -25.40 16.12 -4.26
C PRO A 177 -25.02 17.05 -5.41
N GLU A 178 -24.96 18.36 -5.16
CA GLU A 178 -24.59 19.37 -6.13
C GLU A 178 -23.14 19.25 -6.59
N ASP A 179 -22.23 18.87 -5.67
CA ASP A 179 -20.82 18.65 -5.99
C ASP A 179 -20.66 17.45 -6.92
N ILE A 180 -21.36 16.34 -6.64
CA ILE A 180 -21.31 15.14 -7.48
C ILE A 180 -21.89 15.43 -8.87
N GLN A 181 -22.97 16.20 -8.96
CA GLN A 181 -23.54 16.62 -10.24
C GLN A 181 -22.56 17.50 -11.04
N ALA A 182 -21.91 18.44 -10.38
CA ALA A 182 -20.88 19.28 -11.00
C ALA A 182 -19.70 18.46 -11.52
N MET A 183 -19.19 17.48 -10.71
CA MET A 183 -18.13 16.59 -11.12
C MET A 183 -18.51 15.76 -12.36
N VAL A 184 -19.70 15.15 -12.33
CA VAL A 184 -20.22 14.35 -13.45
C VAL A 184 -20.40 15.20 -14.71
N GLY A 185 -20.81 16.47 -14.56
CA GLY A 185 -20.95 17.42 -15.67
C GLY A 185 -19.65 17.79 -16.38
N THR A 186 -18.49 17.56 -15.74
CA THR A 186 -17.15 17.83 -16.36
C THR A 186 -16.63 16.66 -17.19
N LEU A 187 -17.25 15.47 -17.09
CA LEU A 187 -16.74 14.26 -17.74
C LEU A 187 -17.07 14.26 -19.24
N PRO A 188 -16.12 13.79 -20.10
CA PRO A 188 -16.36 13.67 -21.52
C PRO A 188 -17.42 12.58 -21.82
N TYR A 189 -18.03 12.68 -23.03
CA TYR A 189 -18.99 11.70 -23.54
C TYR A 189 -18.26 10.61 -24.36
N ASP A 190 -17.31 9.91 -23.72
CA ASP A 190 -16.60 8.76 -24.28
C ASP A 190 -16.65 7.59 -23.28
N LEU A 191 -16.06 6.45 -23.64
CA LEU A 191 -16.03 5.27 -22.78
C LEU A 191 -15.38 5.55 -21.41
N ARG A 192 -14.33 6.37 -21.39
CA ARG A 192 -13.69 6.76 -20.14
C ARG A 192 -14.65 7.60 -19.28
N GLY A 193 -15.32 8.57 -19.87
CA GLY A 193 -16.30 9.40 -19.17
C GLY A 193 -17.48 8.62 -18.65
N LEU A 194 -17.97 7.61 -19.40
CA LEU A 194 -19.02 6.69 -18.93
C LEU A 194 -18.55 5.89 -17.71
N ARG A 195 -17.37 5.32 -17.78
CA ARG A 195 -16.78 4.58 -16.65
C ARG A 195 -16.64 5.48 -15.43
N ASP A 196 -16.03 6.64 -15.59
CA ASP A 196 -15.73 7.55 -14.50
C ASP A 196 -17.02 8.12 -13.88
N ARG A 197 -18.05 8.39 -14.71
CA ARG A 197 -19.41 8.73 -14.26
C ARG A 197 -20.02 7.64 -13.40
N THR A 198 -19.95 6.40 -13.85
CA THR A 198 -20.47 5.24 -13.11
C THR A 198 -19.77 5.09 -11.77
N ILE A 199 -18.43 5.20 -11.74
CA ILE A 199 -17.64 5.14 -10.51
C ILE A 199 -18.08 6.22 -9.51
N LEU A 200 -18.24 7.47 -9.97
CA LEU A 200 -18.63 8.59 -9.11
C LEU A 200 -20.05 8.41 -8.56
N LEU A 201 -21.01 8.14 -9.44
CA LEU A 201 -22.42 8.03 -9.05
C LEU A 201 -22.69 6.81 -8.17
N LEU A 202 -22.16 5.65 -8.54
CA LEU A 202 -22.33 4.42 -7.77
C LEU A 202 -21.61 4.53 -6.41
N GLY A 203 -20.40 5.08 -6.41
CA GLY A 203 -19.61 5.30 -5.20
C GLY A 203 -20.28 6.26 -4.23
N TYR A 204 -20.90 7.31 -4.74
CA TYR A 204 -21.64 8.29 -3.95
C TYR A 204 -22.96 7.70 -3.40
N ALA A 205 -23.79 7.14 -4.27
CA ALA A 205 -25.10 6.61 -3.89
C ALA A 205 -24.99 5.42 -2.92
N GLY A 206 -24.03 4.51 -3.13
CA GLY A 206 -23.79 3.35 -2.27
C GLY A 206 -22.89 3.62 -1.07
N GLY A 207 -22.29 4.81 -0.93
CA GLY A 207 -21.31 5.10 0.12
C GLY A 207 -20.12 4.15 0.06
N LEU A 208 -19.66 3.81 -1.15
CA LEU A 208 -18.66 2.76 -1.40
C LEU A 208 -17.24 3.27 -1.21
N ARG A 209 -16.38 2.41 -0.67
CA ARG A 209 -14.94 2.67 -0.67
C ARG A 209 -14.37 2.38 -2.06
N ARG A 210 -13.30 3.08 -2.42
CA ARG A 210 -12.61 2.87 -3.69
C ARG A 210 -12.26 1.38 -3.93
N SER A 211 -11.79 0.68 -2.91
CA SER A 211 -11.46 -0.75 -3.02
C SER A 211 -12.70 -1.61 -3.28
N GLU A 212 -13.83 -1.26 -2.72
CA GLU A 212 -15.11 -1.96 -2.93
C GLU A 212 -15.59 -1.77 -4.38
N ILE A 213 -15.45 -0.56 -4.94
CA ILE A 213 -15.85 -0.28 -6.32
C ILE A 213 -14.98 -1.07 -7.32
N VAL A 214 -13.65 -0.99 -7.17
CA VAL A 214 -12.73 -1.58 -8.17
C VAL A 214 -12.61 -3.10 -8.11
N SER A 215 -13.14 -3.74 -7.07
CA SER A 215 -13.16 -5.19 -6.92
C SER A 215 -14.52 -5.83 -7.21
N LEU A 216 -15.48 -5.05 -7.75
CA LEU A 216 -16.79 -5.58 -8.15
C LEU A 216 -16.69 -6.36 -9.45
N ASP A 217 -17.29 -7.53 -9.47
CA ASP A 217 -17.56 -8.31 -10.65
C ASP A 217 -19.01 -8.14 -11.12
N VAL A 218 -19.29 -8.49 -12.37
CA VAL A 218 -20.64 -8.42 -12.96
C VAL A 218 -21.54 -9.45 -12.31
N HIS A 219 -21.06 -10.69 -12.16
CA HIS A 219 -21.80 -11.76 -11.53
C HIS A 219 -21.04 -12.38 -10.37
N LYS A 220 -21.78 -13.13 -9.56
CA LYS A 220 -21.22 -13.91 -8.47
C LYS A 220 -20.23 -14.94 -9.02
N ASP A 221 -19.07 -15.04 -8.36
CA ASP A 221 -18.03 -16.04 -8.66
C ASP A 221 -17.40 -15.91 -10.07
N ASP A 222 -17.50 -14.75 -10.72
CA ASP A 222 -16.87 -14.49 -12.01
C ASP A 222 -15.33 -14.55 -11.92
N THR A 223 -14.75 -14.01 -10.85
CA THR A 223 -13.30 -14.07 -10.62
C THR A 223 -12.94 -14.59 -9.23
N PRO A 224 -11.80 -15.29 -9.07
CA PRO A 224 -11.37 -15.83 -7.77
C PRO A 224 -11.10 -14.73 -6.72
N ASP A 225 -10.70 -13.53 -7.17
CA ASP A 225 -10.34 -12.39 -6.32
C ASP A 225 -11.46 -11.37 -6.20
N SER A 226 -12.71 -11.77 -6.52
CA SER A 226 -13.88 -10.90 -6.46
C SER A 226 -14.06 -10.29 -5.07
N GLY A 227 -14.21 -8.97 -5.03
CA GLY A 227 -14.61 -8.23 -3.82
C GLY A 227 -16.11 -8.08 -3.67
N GLY A 228 -16.91 -8.71 -4.56
CA GLY A 228 -18.35 -8.63 -4.59
C GLY A 228 -18.90 -8.62 -6.00
N TRP A 229 -20.20 -8.56 -6.13
CA TRP A 229 -20.91 -8.57 -7.43
C TRP A 229 -22.12 -7.65 -7.41
N ILE A 230 -22.69 -7.43 -8.60
CA ILE A 230 -23.83 -6.55 -8.81
C ILE A 230 -25.01 -7.31 -9.42
N GLU A 231 -26.19 -7.10 -8.90
CA GLU A 231 -27.46 -7.56 -9.47
C GLU A 231 -28.31 -6.33 -9.83
N ILE A 232 -28.70 -6.20 -11.10
CA ILE A 232 -29.47 -5.05 -11.59
C ILE A 232 -30.93 -5.46 -11.73
N PHE A 233 -31.82 -4.63 -11.16
CA PHE A 233 -33.30 -4.80 -11.17
C PHE A 233 -33.96 -3.60 -11.83
N GLU A 234 -35.26 -3.68 -12.02
CA GLU A 234 -36.05 -2.58 -12.61
C GLU A 234 -36.00 -1.31 -11.76
N ASP A 235 -36.00 -1.44 -10.44
CA ASP A 235 -36.06 -0.34 -9.48
C ASP A 235 -34.68 0.07 -8.93
N GLY A 236 -33.65 -0.70 -9.20
CA GLY A 236 -32.32 -0.41 -8.65
C GLY A 236 -31.24 -1.42 -8.98
N ALA A 237 -30.20 -1.43 -8.14
CA ALA A 237 -29.14 -2.42 -8.14
C ALA A 237 -28.81 -2.84 -6.72
N LEU A 238 -28.55 -4.12 -6.51
CA LEU A 238 -28.03 -4.68 -5.27
C LEU A 238 -26.55 -5.01 -5.45
N LEU A 239 -25.73 -4.48 -4.56
CA LEU A 239 -24.29 -4.73 -4.53
C LEU A 239 -23.98 -5.60 -3.31
N THR A 240 -23.52 -6.82 -3.54
CA THR A 240 -23.00 -7.68 -2.48
C THR A 240 -21.49 -7.48 -2.39
N LEU A 241 -20.99 -7.02 -1.24
CA LEU A 241 -19.61 -6.56 -1.05
C LEU A 241 -18.90 -7.34 0.03
N ASN A 242 -17.69 -7.80 -0.26
CA ASN A 242 -16.75 -8.29 0.75
C ASN A 242 -15.98 -7.09 1.33
N ALA A 243 -16.59 -6.46 2.31
CA ALA A 243 -16.03 -5.26 2.94
C ALA A 243 -15.01 -5.62 4.03
N LYS A 244 -14.26 -4.64 4.51
CA LYS A 244 -13.26 -4.81 5.58
C LYS A 244 -13.81 -5.45 6.86
N THR A 245 -15.13 -5.32 7.11
CA THR A 245 -15.83 -5.85 8.29
C THR A 245 -16.65 -7.10 8.01
N GLY A 246 -16.49 -7.71 6.82
CA GLY A 246 -17.25 -8.87 6.36
C GLY A 246 -18.21 -8.51 5.22
N TRP A 247 -19.00 -9.50 4.79
CA TRP A 247 -19.98 -9.35 3.72
C TRP A 247 -21.11 -8.41 4.13
N ARG A 248 -21.50 -7.54 3.20
CA ARG A 248 -22.64 -6.64 3.33
C ARG A 248 -23.31 -6.41 1.99
N GLU A 249 -24.58 -6.09 2.02
CA GLU A 249 -25.36 -5.69 0.86
C GLU A 249 -25.63 -4.20 0.89
N VAL A 250 -25.67 -3.59 -0.29
CA VAL A 250 -25.97 -2.17 -0.49
C VAL A 250 -26.95 -2.05 -1.62
N GLU A 251 -28.15 -1.56 -1.32
CA GLU A 251 -29.15 -1.22 -2.32
C GLU A 251 -28.92 0.18 -2.88
N VAL A 252 -28.92 0.31 -4.17
CA VAL A 252 -28.77 1.57 -4.90
C VAL A 252 -29.98 1.77 -5.80
N GLY A 253 -30.88 2.66 -5.42
CA GLY A 253 -32.08 2.97 -6.20
C GLY A 253 -31.78 3.71 -7.50
N ARG A 254 -32.73 3.64 -8.44
CA ARG A 254 -32.67 4.46 -9.65
C ARG A 254 -32.90 5.92 -9.32
N GLY A 255 -32.12 6.79 -9.93
CA GLY A 255 -32.31 8.24 -9.82
C GLY A 255 -33.48 8.74 -10.67
N SER A 256 -33.97 9.92 -10.32
CA SER A 256 -35.06 10.58 -11.07
C SER A 256 -34.64 11.16 -12.43
N SER A 257 -33.36 11.21 -12.71
CA SER A 257 -32.78 11.71 -13.96
C SER A 257 -31.69 10.77 -14.45
N ASP A 258 -31.70 10.40 -15.73
CA ASP A 258 -30.72 9.53 -16.37
C ASP A 258 -29.30 10.08 -16.27
N HIS A 259 -29.11 11.40 -16.28
CA HIS A 259 -27.82 12.05 -16.17
C HIS A 259 -27.10 11.78 -14.83
N THR A 260 -27.87 11.57 -13.77
CA THR A 260 -27.36 11.38 -12.40
C THR A 260 -27.79 10.08 -11.77
N CYS A 261 -28.47 9.21 -12.55
CA CYS A 261 -28.86 7.88 -12.09
C CYS A 261 -27.65 6.94 -12.06
N PRO A 262 -27.27 6.40 -10.87
CA PRO A 262 -26.14 5.49 -10.74
C PRO A 262 -26.36 4.17 -11.51
N VAL A 263 -27.60 3.67 -11.50
CA VAL A 263 -27.93 2.40 -12.15
C VAL A 263 -27.95 2.57 -13.67
N HIS A 264 -28.54 3.67 -14.18
CA HIS A 264 -28.49 3.97 -15.61
C HIS A 264 -27.05 4.15 -16.10
N ALA A 265 -26.22 4.85 -15.36
CA ALA A 265 -24.80 5.01 -15.69
C ALA A 265 -24.05 3.66 -15.73
N LEU A 266 -24.36 2.75 -14.80
CA LEU A 266 -23.82 1.40 -14.77
C LEU A 266 -24.24 0.59 -16.00
N GLU A 267 -25.53 0.59 -16.33
CA GLU A 267 -26.06 -0.10 -17.52
C GLU A 267 -25.41 0.43 -18.81
N GLN A 268 -25.29 1.75 -18.95
CA GLN A 268 -24.61 2.38 -20.09
C GLN A 268 -23.14 1.98 -20.18
N TRP A 269 -22.43 1.99 -19.06
CA TRP A 269 -21.03 1.58 -19.01
C TRP A 269 -20.85 0.12 -19.44
N LEU A 270 -21.59 -0.82 -18.83
CA LEU A 270 -21.51 -2.24 -19.15
C LEU A 270 -21.85 -2.49 -20.63
N HIS A 271 -22.91 -1.86 -21.15
CA HIS A 271 -23.36 -2.00 -22.52
C HIS A 271 -22.29 -1.52 -23.53
N PHE A 272 -21.81 -0.30 -23.39
CA PHE A 272 -20.87 0.29 -24.36
C PHE A 272 -19.45 -0.26 -24.22
N ALA A 273 -19.04 -0.64 -23.03
CA ALA A 273 -17.76 -1.33 -22.81
C ALA A 273 -17.82 -2.82 -23.17
N LYS A 274 -19.01 -3.37 -23.47
CA LYS A 274 -19.26 -4.80 -23.76
C LYS A 274 -18.77 -5.71 -22.65
N ILE A 275 -19.09 -5.37 -21.42
CA ILE A 275 -18.73 -6.12 -20.21
C ILE A 275 -19.96 -6.92 -19.78
N ASP A 276 -19.90 -8.23 -19.89
CA ASP A 276 -20.92 -9.19 -19.50
C ASP A 276 -20.40 -10.24 -18.51
N PHE A 277 -19.10 -10.20 -18.19
CA PHE A 277 -18.42 -11.13 -17.29
C PHE A 277 -17.18 -10.48 -16.66
N GLY A 278 -16.87 -10.90 -15.43
CA GLY A 278 -15.66 -10.50 -14.73
C GLY A 278 -15.71 -9.09 -14.14
N PRO A 279 -14.57 -8.39 -14.02
CA PRO A 279 -14.51 -7.10 -13.35
C PRO A 279 -15.38 -6.04 -14.02
N VAL A 280 -16.22 -5.38 -13.22
CA VAL A 280 -17.09 -4.29 -13.71
C VAL A 280 -16.26 -3.12 -14.25
N PHE A 281 -15.14 -2.80 -13.62
CA PHE A 281 -14.30 -1.66 -14.00
C PHE A 281 -12.95 -2.09 -14.53
N VAL A 282 -12.78 -1.96 -15.84
CA VAL A 282 -11.54 -2.23 -16.57
C VAL A 282 -10.87 -0.92 -17.04
N ARG A 283 -9.56 -1.04 -17.40
CA ARG A 283 -8.78 0.10 -17.91
C ARG A 283 -9.08 0.39 -19.36
#